data_8ba490e693308243f884a8ccc69f61a2
#
_entry.id   8ba490e693308243f884a8ccc69f61a2
#
_cell.length_a   1.000
_cell.length_b   1.000
_cell.length_c   1.000
_cell.angle_alpha   90.00
_cell.angle_beta   90.00
_cell.angle_gamma   90.00
#
_symmetry.space_group_name_H-M   'P 1'
#
loop_
_entity.id
_entity.type
_entity.pdbx_description
1 polymer ?
#
loop_
_entity_poly.entity_id
_entity_poly.type
_entity_poly.pdbx_seq_one_letter_code
_entity_poly.pdbx_strand_id
1 'polypeptide(L)'
;MSLFAQQEDVDKLQENARTFMQHGDYANATLILTRAFQLEPQNLQIAKELSLSYFLQNESQKAMDVIKPFIDNTNSADDQAYQIAGTIYRKLGQPKDAEKLYKKAIKDFPNSGGLYNDYGEMLLAAHDPESIKIWEKGIQMDPSFGSNYYNAAKYYYYKKDNLWCILYGEIFINIESFTARTAELKDILLDSYKRFFATPDLLQNVKNRNDFEIAFLTCMNKQNDVVIRGINPETLTMIRTRFILEWDKSYAAKYPFRLFNWQEQLLQAGLFPAYNQWIFGASQNLAAYQNWTGNHSSEADEFKQFKAGIIFKVPQGQYYH
;
A
#
# COMPACT_ATOMS: atom_id res chain seq x y z
N MET A 1 -39.01 11.52 -25.77
CA MET A 1 -37.60 11.86 -25.45
C MET A 1 -36.75 10.69 -25.89
N SER A 2 -35.69 10.92 -26.66
CA SER A 2 -34.83 9.83 -27.11
C SER A 2 -33.96 9.30 -25.93
N LEU A 3 -33.62 8.00 -25.97
CA LEU A 3 -32.70 7.40 -24.97
C LEU A 3 -31.39 8.19 -24.79
N PHE A 4 -30.92 8.83 -25.86
CA PHE A 4 -29.70 9.67 -25.82
C PHE A 4 -29.83 10.93 -24.99
N ALA A 5 -30.98 11.60 -24.98
CA ALA A 5 -31.19 12.79 -24.16
C ALA A 5 -31.30 12.47 -22.69
N GLN A 6 -31.83 11.30 -22.31
CA GLN A 6 -31.92 10.82 -20.95
C GLN A 6 -30.52 10.39 -20.41
N GLN A 7 -29.69 9.76 -21.24
CA GLN A 7 -28.32 9.39 -20.88
C GLN A 7 -27.42 10.64 -20.66
N GLU A 8 -27.58 11.65 -21.49
CA GLU A 8 -26.84 12.92 -21.32
C GLU A 8 -27.21 13.62 -20.00
N ASP A 9 -28.48 13.58 -19.61
CA ASP A 9 -28.92 14.15 -18.33
C ASP A 9 -28.32 13.40 -17.13
N VAL A 10 -28.26 12.08 -17.14
CA VAL A 10 -27.69 11.26 -16.07
C VAL A 10 -26.18 11.47 -15.93
N ASP A 11 -25.44 11.48 -17.04
CA ASP A 11 -24.00 11.75 -17.04
C ASP A 11 -23.66 13.11 -16.45
N LYS A 12 -24.41 14.15 -16.82
CA LYS A 12 -24.28 15.51 -16.24
C LYS A 12 -24.61 15.53 -14.75
N LEU A 13 -25.62 14.81 -14.31
CA LEU A 13 -25.96 14.70 -12.90
C LEU A 13 -24.82 14.06 -12.13
N GLN A 14 -24.21 12.97 -12.63
CA GLN A 14 -23.07 12.33 -11.99
C GLN A 14 -21.85 13.26 -11.93
N GLU A 15 -21.50 13.96 -13.00
CA GLU A 15 -20.37 14.89 -13.02
C GLU A 15 -20.55 16.02 -11.99
N ASN A 16 -21.75 16.62 -11.95
CA ASN A 16 -22.09 17.63 -10.96
C ASN A 16 -21.98 17.09 -9.53
N ALA A 17 -22.50 15.90 -9.27
CA ALA A 17 -22.43 15.28 -7.96
C ALA A 17 -20.98 15.01 -7.52
N ARG A 18 -20.12 14.52 -8.42
CA ARG A 18 -18.68 14.34 -8.15
C ARG A 18 -18.00 15.65 -7.77
N THR A 19 -18.38 16.75 -8.43
CA THR A 19 -17.87 18.08 -8.10
C THR A 19 -18.25 18.46 -6.65
N PHE A 20 -19.50 18.25 -6.24
CA PHE A 20 -19.93 18.48 -4.86
C PHE A 20 -19.21 17.57 -3.86
N MET A 21 -19.05 16.27 -4.22
CA MET A 21 -18.29 15.32 -3.39
C MET A 21 -16.85 15.77 -3.15
N GLN A 22 -16.16 16.26 -4.19
CA GLN A 22 -14.78 16.75 -4.08
C GLN A 22 -14.66 17.99 -3.16
N HIS A 23 -15.69 18.83 -3.09
CA HIS A 23 -15.76 19.98 -2.19
C HIS A 23 -16.30 19.63 -0.79
N GLY A 24 -16.62 18.36 -0.51
CA GLY A 24 -17.17 17.93 0.77
C GLY A 24 -18.65 18.25 0.97
N ASP A 25 -19.34 18.73 -0.07
CA ASP A 25 -20.77 19.04 -0.02
C ASP A 25 -21.60 17.78 -0.35
N TYR A 26 -21.58 16.86 0.59
CA TYR A 26 -22.25 15.57 0.44
C TYR A 26 -23.77 15.70 0.40
N ALA A 27 -24.35 16.76 0.98
CA ALA A 27 -25.79 16.99 0.97
C ALA A 27 -26.31 17.28 -0.46
N ASN A 28 -25.66 18.21 -1.17
CA ASN A 28 -26.00 18.50 -2.56
C ASN A 28 -25.64 17.32 -3.50
N ALA A 29 -24.53 16.65 -3.26
CA ALA A 29 -24.18 15.43 -3.99
C ALA A 29 -25.27 14.36 -3.88
N THR A 30 -25.76 14.09 -2.65
CA THR A 30 -26.84 13.11 -2.40
C THR A 30 -28.13 13.49 -3.11
N LEU A 31 -28.51 14.76 -3.09
CA LEU A 31 -29.72 15.24 -3.78
C LEU A 31 -29.66 14.93 -5.29
N ILE A 32 -28.53 15.23 -5.92
CA ILE A 32 -28.33 15.02 -7.36
C ILE A 32 -28.23 13.52 -7.66
N LEU A 33 -27.47 12.75 -6.88
CA LEU A 33 -27.32 11.30 -7.08
C LEU A 33 -28.62 10.55 -6.85
N THR A 34 -29.46 10.99 -5.91
CA THR A 34 -30.82 10.41 -5.72
C THR A 34 -31.65 10.56 -6.98
N ARG A 35 -31.61 11.74 -7.63
CA ARG A 35 -32.30 11.95 -8.89
C ARG A 35 -31.73 11.07 -10.00
N ALA A 36 -30.40 10.98 -10.13
CA ALA A 36 -29.75 10.11 -11.11
C ALA A 36 -30.14 8.64 -10.90
N PHE A 37 -30.14 8.18 -9.62
CA PHE A 37 -30.54 6.81 -9.26
C PHE A 37 -32.02 6.51 -9.54
N GLN A 38 -32.92 7.49 -9.40
CA GLN A 38 -34.32 7.34 -9.82
C GLN A 38 -34.48 7.14 -11.33
N LEU A 39 -33.61 7.77 -12.13
CA LEU A 39 -33.61 7.63 -13.59
C LEU A 39 -33.00 6.29 -14.04
N GLU A 40 -31.95 5.84 -13.33
CA GLU A 40 -31.21 4.60 -13.63
C GLU A 40 -31.00 3.74 -12.37
N PRO A 41 -32.04 3.09 -11.83
CA PRO A 41 -31.97 2.38 -10.55
C PRO A 41 -31.12 1.09 -10.58
N GLN A 42 -30.71 0.64 -11.77
CA GLN A 42 -29.82 -0.52 -11.97
C GLN A 42 -28.37 -0.12 -12.25
N ASN A 43 -28.06 1.19 -12.26
CA ASN A 43 -26.71 1.67 -12.48
C ASN A 43 -25.86 1.53 -11.22
N LEU A 44 -24.98 0.54 -11.21
CA LEU A 44 -24.08 0.26 -10.09
C LEU A 44 -23.20 1.46 -9.74
N GLN A 45 -22.71 2.20 -10.74
CA GLN A 45 -21.81 3.32 -10.48
C GLN A 45 -22.53 4.44 -9.70
N ILE A 46 -23.79 4.75 -10.09
CA ILE A 46 -24.62 5.72 -9.35
C ILE A 46 -24.91 5.21 -7.95
N ALA A 47 -25.23 3.93 -7.81
CA ALA A 47 -25.49 3.32 -6.51
C ALA A 47 -24.27 3.40 -5.58
N LYS A 48 -23.06 3.15 -6.08
CA LYS A 48 -21.80 3.29 -5.32
C LYS A 48 -21.60 4.73 -4.86
N GLU A 49 -21.75 5.70 -5.75
CA GLU A 49 -21.55 7.12 -5.45
C GLU A 49 -22.60 7.62 -4.45
N LEU A 50 -23.87 7.26 -4.61
CA LEU A 50 -24.95 7.61 -3.71
C LEU A 50 -24.76 6.98 -2.33
N SER A 51 -24.40 5.70 -2.29
CA SER A 51 -24.11 4.99 -1.05
C SER A 51 -22.94 5.64 -0.30
N LEU A 52 -21.86 5.97 -1.00
CA LEU A 52 -20.71 6.67 -0.42
C LEU A 52 -21.11 8.05 0.09
N SER A 53 -21.92 8.80 -0.64
CA SER A 53 -22.40 10.13 -0.22
C SER A 53 -23.24 10.08 1.05
N TYR A 54 -24.14 9.11 1.18
CA TYR A 54 -24.88 8.86 2.44
C TYR A 54 -23.94 8.45 3.58
N PHE A 55 -22.98 7.58 3.31
CA PHE A 55 -21.99 7.14 4.31
C PHE A 55 -21.18 8.32 4.89
N LEU A 56 -20.72 9.21 4.03
CA LEU A 56 -19.97 10.41 4.43
C LEU A 56 -20.79 11.41 5.22
N GLN A 57 -22.11 11.40 5.07
CA GLN A 57 -23.07 12.15 5.91
C GLN A 57 -23.42 11.43 7.22
N ASN A 58 -22.77 10.29 7.55
CA ASN A 58 -23.10 9.42 8.67
C ASN A 58 -24.49 8.76 8.59
N GLU A 59 -25.11 8.70 7.42
CA GLU A 59 -26.40 8.05 7.16
C GLU A 59 -26.18 6.59 6.70
N SER A 60 -25.45 5.80 7.52
CA SER A 60 -24.96 4.47 7.12
C SER A 60 -26.09 3.49 6.77
N GLN A 61 -27.30 3.61 7.38
CA GLN A 61 -28.41 2.74 7.02
C GLN A 61 -28.91 3.05 5.59
N LYS A 62 -29.09 4.32 5.23
CA LYS A 62 -29.48 4.70 3.86
C LYS A 62 -28.42 4.30 2.83
N ALA A 63 -27.13 4.43 3.20
CA ALA A 63 -26.04 3.96 2.37
C ALA A 63 -26.15 2.45 2.09
N MET A 64 -26.46 1.65 3.12
CA MET A 64 -26.65 0.20 2.97
C MET A 64 -27.87 -0.13 2.12
N ASP A 65 -29.00 0.56 2.32
CA ASP A 65 -30.25 0.33 1.59
C ASP A 65 -30.07 0.51 0.07
N VAL A 66 -29.17 1.43 -0.33
CA VAL A 66 -28.83 1.68 -1.75
C VAL A 66 -27.94 0.58 -2.34
N ILE A 67 -26.89 0.15 -1.62
CA ILE A 67 -25.89 -0.77 -2.20
C ILE A 67 -26.28 -2.25 -2.03
N LYS A 68 -27.08 -2.58 -1.03
CA LYS A 68 -27.43 -3.94 -0.69
C LYS A 68 -28.07 -4.74 -1.83
N PRO A 69 -29.03 -4.22 -2.63
CA PRO A 69 -29.61 -4.95 -3.76
C PRO A 69 -28.56 -5.43 -4.76
N PHE A 70 -27.47 -4.68 -4.95
CA PHE A 70 -26.41 -5.03 -5.87
C PHE A 70 -25.51 -6.15 -5.32
N ILE A 71 -25.11 -6.07 -4.04
CA ILE A 71 -24.22 -7.08 -3.43
C ILE A 71 -24.96 -8.41 -3.13
N ASP A 72 -26.26 -8.38 -2.98
CA ASP A 72 -27.08 -9.59 -2.84
C ASP A 72 -27.20 -10.34 -4.18
N ASN A 73 -27.09 -9.62 -5.31
CA ASN A 73 -27.04 -10.20 -6.64
C ASN A 73 -25.60 -10.14 -7.20
N THR A 74 -24.87 -11.24 -7.08
CA THR A 74 -23.45 -11.36 -7.45
C THR A 74 -23.11 -10.94 -8.87
N ASN A 75 -24.05 -11.04 -9.81
CA ASN A 75 -23.83 -10.62 -11.20
C ASN A 75 -23.93 -9.11 -11.42
N SER A 76 -24.36 -8.37 -10.42
CA SER A 76 -24.59 -6.91 -10.49
C SER A 76 -23.57 -6.09 -9.69
N ALA A 77 -22.69 -6.72 -8.93
CA ALA A 77 -21.70 -6.06 -8.10
C ALA A 77 -20.29 -6.22 -8.64
N ASP A 78 -19.47 -5.20 -8.43
CA ASP A 78 -18.02 -5.26 -8.56
C ASP A 78 -17.33 -5.30 -7.17
N ASP A 79 -16.02 -5.44 -7.14
CA ASP A 79 -15.24 -5.47 -5.91
C ASP A 79 -15.36 -4.18 -5.08
N GLN A 80 -15.51 -3.02 -5.72
CA GLN A 80 -15.71 -1.73 -5.05
C GLN A 80 -17.06 -1.67 -4.31
N ALA A 81 -18.13 -2.25 -4.90
CA ALA A 81 -19.43 -2.32 -4.22
C ALA A 81 -19.33 -3.13 -2.92
N TYR A 82 -18.58 -4.23 -2.93
CA TYR A 82 -18.31 -5.02 -1.74
C TYR A 82 -17.45 -4.28 -0.70
N GLN A 83 -16.45 -3.49 -1.12
CA GLN A 83 -15.65 -2.65 -0.22
C GLN A 83 -16.52 -1.59 0.47
N ILE A 84 -17.37 -0.89 -0.29
CA ILE A 84 -18.31 0.11 0.25
C ILE A 84 -19.24 -0.55 1.27
N ALA A 85 -19.88 -1.65 0.91
CA ALA A 85 -20.81 -2.35 1.79
C ALA A 85 -20.12 -2.90 3.05
N GLY A 86 -18.92 -3.45 2.95
CA GLY A 86 -18.15 -3.92 4.10
C GLY A 86 -17.80 -2.78 5.06
N THR A 87 -17.41 -1.63 4.53
CA THR A 87 -17.14 -0.42 5.33
C THR A 87 -18.40 0.07 6.04
N ILE A 88 -19.55 0.03 5.36
CA ILE A 88 -20.85 0.43 5.96
C ILE A 88 -21.25 -0.56 7.07
N TYR A 89 -21.12 -1.88 6.87
CA TYR A 89 -21.39 -2.86 7.93
C TYR A 89 -20.52 -2.63 9.16
N ARG A 90 -19.24 -2.32 8.99
CA ARG A 90 -18.35 -1.97 10.11
C ARG A 90 -18.86 -0.73 10.86
N LYS A 91 -19.28 0.30 10.15
CA LYS A 91 -19.82 1.55 10.75
C LYS A 91 -21.15 1.33 11.46
N LEU A 92 -21.96 0.39 10.97
CA LEU A 92 -23.23 -0.01 11.60
C LEU A 92 -23.04 -0.94 12.84
N GLY A 93 -21.79 -1.28 13.17
CA GLY A 93 -21.51 -2.21 14.27
C GLY A 93 -21.90 -3.66 13.98
N GLN A 94 -21.89 -4.05 12.71
CA GLN A 94 -22.22 -5.39 12.21
C GLN A 94 -20.96 -6.14 11.69
N PRO A 95 -19.95 -6.40 12.55
CA PRO A 95 -18.67 -6.97 12.09
C PRO A 95 -18.82 -8.39 11.53
N LYS A 96 -19.79 -9.18 12.01
CA LYS A 96 -20.03 -10.54 11.48
C LYS A 96 -20.55 -10.52 10.05
N ASP A 97 -21.39 -9.54 9.70
CA ASP A 97 -21.90 -9.38 8.34
C ASP A 97 -20.81 -8.86 7.41
N ALA A 98 -19.98 -7.91 7.88
CA ALA A 98 -18.80 -7.45 7.16
C ALA A 98 -17.81 -8.60 6.87
N GLU A 99 -17.52 -9.45 7.86
CA GLU A 99 -16.63 -10.60 7.70
C GLU A 99 -17.15 -11.60 6.66
N LYS A 100 -18.44 -11.95 6.78
CA LYS A 100 -19.10 -12.86 5.82
C LYS A 100 -19.05 -12.28 4.41
N LEU A 101 -19.28 -10.96 4.28
CA LEU A 101 -19.24 -10.26 3.01
C LEU A 101 -17.84 -10.28 2.40
N TYR A 102 -16.79 -9.92 3.17
CA TYR A 102 -15.41 -9.92 2.67
C TYR A 102 -14.96 -11.33 2.27
N LYS A 103 -15.27 -12.36 3.04
CA LYS A 103 -14.97 -13.76 2.70
C LYS A 103 -15.63 -14.21 1.40
N LYS A 104 -16.86 -13.75 1.14
CA LYS A 104 -17.53 -13.99 -0.15
C LYS A 104 -16.85 -13.22 -1.27
N ALA A 105 -16.68 -11.90 -1.08
CA ALA A 105 -16.13 -11.01 -2.09
C ALA A 105 -14.72 -11.43 -2.57
N ILE A 106 -13.84 -11.85 -1.66
CA ILE A 106 -12.51 -12.36 -1.99
C ILE A 106 -12.56 -13.63 -2.86
N LYS A 107 -13.60 -14.48 -2.71
CA LYS A 107 -13.78 -15.66 -3.58
C LYS A 107 -14.23 -15.25 -4.99
N ASP A 108 -15.09 -14.24 -5.07
CA ASP A 108 -15.63 -13.76 -6.34
C ASP A 108 -14.60 -12.87 -7.08
N PHE A 109 -13.80 -12.11 -6.34
CA PHE A 109 -12.78 -11.16 -6.83
C PHE A 109 -11.41 -11.42 -6.20
N PRO A 110 -10.76 -12.55 -6.47
CA PRO A 110 -9.53 -12.96 -5.78
C PRO A 110 -8.32 -12.05 -6.03
N ASN A 111 -8.35 -11.24 -7.08
CA ASN A 111 -7.27 -10.31 -7.43
C ASN A 111 -7.55 -8.85 -7.01
N SER A 112 -8.56 -8.60 -6.18
CA SER A 112 -8.83 -7.27 -5.65
C SER A 112 -8.03 -7.01 -4.37
N GLY A 113 -6.90 -6.35 -4.48
CA GLY A 113 -6.07 -5.96 -3.33
C GLY A 113 -6.81 -5.14 -2.28
N GLY A 114 -7.80 -4.33 -2.71
CA GLY A 114 -8.63 -3.53 -1.82
C GLY A 114 -9.48 -4.35 -0.87
N LEU A 115 -10.06 -5.47 -1.33
CA LEU A 115 -10.84 -6.36 -0.46
C LEU A 115 -10.00 -7.00 0.65
N TYR A 116 -8.76 -7.41 0.32
CA TYR A 116 -7.83 -7.93 1.34
C TYR A 116 -7.41 -6.84 2.32
N ASN A 117 -7.16 -5.62 1.82
CA ASN A 117 -6.84 -4.49 2.68
C ASN A 117 -7.94 -4.24 3.71
N ASP A 118 -9.16 -4.08 3.26
CA ASP A 118 -10.31 -3.72 4.11
C ASP A 118 -10.66 -4.83 5.10
N TYR A 119 -10.55 -6.09 4.67
CA TYR A 119 -10.74 -7.24 5.55
C TYR A 119 -9.63 -7.33 6.61
N GLY A 120 -8.38 -7.16 6.23
CA GLY A 120 -7.25 -7.15 7.16
C GLY A 120 -7.34 -6.01 8.19
N GLU A 121 -7.76 -4.81 7.77
CA GLU A 121 -8.02 -3.69 8.68
C GLU A 121 -9.14 -3.99 9.67
N MET A 122 -10.21 -4.65 9.22
CA MET A 122 -11.31 -5.08 10.09
C MET A 122 -10.80 -6.07 11.15
N LEU A 123 -10.00 -7.06 10.77
CA LEU A 123 -9.42 -8.03 11.69
C LEU A 123 -8.45 -7.36 12.68
N LEU A 124 -7.61 -6.44 12.20
CA LEU A 124 -6.72 -5.68 13.09
C LEU A 124 -7.50 -4.88 14.13
N ALA A 125 -8.58 -4.22 13.74
CA ALA A 125 -9.44 -3.46 14.64
C ALA A 125 -10.11 -4.37 15.71
N ALA A 126 -10.33 -5.64 15.39
CA ALA A 126 -10.78 -6.67 16.30
C ALA A 126 -9.65 -7.34 17.11
N HIS A 127 -8.39 -6.86 16.97
CA HIS A 127 -7.18 -7.46 17.53
C HIS A 127 -6.95 -8.92 17.09
N ASP A 128 -7.49 -9.32 15.94
CA ASP A 128 -7.29 -10.65 15.39
C ASP A 128 -5.93 -10.77 14.70
N PRO A 129 -5.07 -11.71 15.11
CA PRO A 129 -3.74 -11.90 14.52
C PRO A 129 -3.77 -12.39 13.06
N GLU A 130 -4.91 -12.87 12.57
CA GLU A 130 -5.04 -13.27 11.16
C GLU A 130 -4.98 -12.08 10.18
N SER A 131 -5.07 -10.85 10.68
CA SER A 131 -4.97 -9.63 9.86
C SER A 131 -3.75 -9.63 8.94
N ILE A 132 -2.58 -10.05 9.43
CA ILE A 132 -1.35 -10.09 8.63
C ILE A 132 -1.46 -11.08 7.47
N LYS A 133 -2.02 -12.27 7.71
CA LYS A 133 -2.18 -13.29 6.67
C LYS A 133 -3.11 -12.83 5.54
N ILE A 134 -4.11 -12.02 5.89
CA ILE A 134 -5.01 -11.42 4.89
C ILE A 134 -4.27 -10.40 4.03
N TRP A 135 -3.49 -9.48 4.61
CA TRP A 135 -2.69 -8.52 3.84
C TRP A 135 -1.64 -9.20 2.98
N GLU A 136 -0.95 -10.21 3.50
CA GLU A 136 0.04 -10.98 2.73
C GLU A 136 -0.61 -11.75 1.59
N LYS A 137 -1.82 -12.30 1.82
CA LYS A 137 -2.58 -12.89 0.72
C LYS A 137 -2.94 -11.84 -0.33
N GLY A 138 -3.30 -10.61 0.09
CA GLY A 138 -3.51 -9.48 -0.80
C GLY A 138 -2.27 -9.11 -1.61
N ILE A 139 -1.08 -9.07 -0.98
CA ILE A 139 0.21 -8.86 -1.66
C ILE A 139 0.46 -9.94 -2.71
N GLN A 140 0.17 -11.20 -2.39
CA GLN A 140 0.36 -12.32 -3.31
C GLN A 140 -0.59 -12.23 -4.52
N MET A 141 -1.84 -11.86 -4.30
CA MET A 141 -2.89 -11.84 -5.33
C MET A 141 -2.89 -10.57 -6.17
N ASP A 142 -2.61 -9.42 -5.56
CA ASP A 142 -2.49 -8.11 -6.22
C ASP A 142 -1.25 -7.36 -5.70
N PRO A 143 -0.07 -7.69 -6.20
CA PRO A 143 1.18 -7.06 -5.77
C PRO A 143 1.30 -5.58 -6.20
N SER A 144 0.34 -5.03 -6.92
CA SER A 144 0.29 -3.60 -7.27
C SER A 144 -0.44 -2.75 -6.24
N PHE A 145 -1.21 -3.36 -5.33
CA PHE A 145 -2.02 -2.64 -4.35
C PHE A 145 -1.21 -2.27 -3.10
N GLY A 146 -0.72 -1.03 -3.05
CA GLY A 146 0.23 -0.54 -2.04
C GLY A 146 -0.24 -0.66 -0.59
N SER A 147 -1.55 -0.48 -0.31
CA SER A 147 -2.04 -0.46 1.07
C SER A 147 -1.81 -1.77 1.83
N ASN A 148 -1.78 -2.92 1.15
CA ASN A 148 -1.45 -4.19 1.79
C ASN A 148 -0.01 -4.20 2.31
N TYR A 149 0.96 -3.66 1.54
CA TYR A 149 2.35 -3.51 1.98
C TYR A 149 2.48 -2.52 3.14
N TYR A 150 1.75 -1.40 3.08
CA TYR A 150 1.74 -0.42 4.16
C TYR A 150 1.30 -1.02 5.49
N ASN A 151 0.17 -1.71 5.48
CA ASN A 151 -0.39 -2.32 6.68
C ASN A 151 0.49 -3.48 7.18
N ALA A 152 1.00 -4.33 6.30
CA ALA A 152 1.91 -5.41 6.64
C ALA A 152 3.23 -4.88 7.23
N ALA A 153 3.84 -3.84 6.63
CA ALA A 153 5.05 -3.22 7.16
C ALA A 153 4.85 -2.68 8.58
N LYS A 154 3.74 -1.97 8.82
CA LYS A 154 3.41 -1.47 10.18
C LYS A 154 3.15 -2.61 11.16
N TYR A 155 2.46 -3.66 10.75
CA TYR A 155 2.26 -4.83 11.59
C TYR A 155 3.59 -5.43 12.05
N TYR A 156 4.52 -5.67 11.11
CA TYR A 156 5.83 -6.21 11.41
C TYR A 156 6.69 -5.27 12.25
N TYR A 157 6.59 -3.96 12.04
CA TYR A 157 7.24 -2.97 12.91
C TYR A 157 6.84 -3.12 14.38
N TYR A 158 5.52 -3.24 14.66
CA TYR A 158 5.01 -3.43 16.02
C TYR A 158 5.32 -4.82 16.57
N LYS A 159 5.42 -5.83 15.72
CA LYS A 159 5.85 -7.19 16.10
C LYS A 159 7.37 -7.34 16.21
N LYS A 160 8.13 -6.28 15.90
CA LYS A 160 9.61 -6.25 15.92
C LYS A 160 10.26 -7.22 14.92
N ASP A 161 9.56 -7.61 13.88
CA ASP A 161 10.15 -8.29 12.73
C ASP A 161 10.64 -7.25 11.72
N ASN A 162 11.87 -6.75 11.98
CA ASN A 162 12.44 -5.67 11.19
C ASN A 162 12.74 -6.07 9.75
N LEU A 163 12.95 -7.39 9.44
CA LEU A 163 13.19 -7.86 8.09
C LEU A 163 11.99 -7.56 7.18
N TRP A 164 10.81 -8.06 7.54
CA TRP A 164 9.61 -7.85 6.72
C TRP A 164 9.10 -6.42 6.78
N CYS A 165 9.30 -5.72 7.89
CA CYS A 165 9.03 -4.29 7.97
C CYS A 165 9.85 -3.51 6.91
N ILE A 166 11.16 -3.78 6.81
CA ILE A 166 12.05 -3.13 5.84
C ILE A 166 11.61 -3.46 4.40
N LEU A 167 11.39 -4.72 4.08
CA LEU A 167 11.07 -5.13 2.72
C LEU A 167 9.72 -4.58 2.25
N TYR A 168 8.67 -4.77 3.03
CA TYR A 168 7.33 -4.28 2.67
C TYR A 168 7.23 -2.76 2.71
N GLY A 169 7.86 -2.12 3.69
CA GLY A 169 7.89 -0.67 3.79
C GLY A 169 8.58 -0.02 2.59
N GLU A 170 9.71 -0.57 2.14
CA GLU A 170 10.42 -0.04 1.00
C GLU A 170 9.69 -0.29 -0.33
N ILE A 171 9.02 -1.44 -0.48
CA ILE A 171 8.12 -1.68 -1.63
C ILE A 171 7.02 -0.63 -1.64
N PHE A 172 6.35 -0.40 -0.51
CA PHE A 172 5.27 0.59 -0.41
C PHE A 172 5.70 1.99 -0.84
N ILE A 173 6.81 2.51 -0.31
CA ILE A 173 7.26 3.88 -0.64
C ILE A 173 7.66 4.05 -2.11
N ASN A 174 7.95 2.96 -2.82
CA ASN A 174 8.19 2.99 -4.26
C ASN A 174 6.89 2.94 -5.06
N ILE A 175 5.84 2.26 -4.56
CA ILE A 175 4.49 2.27 -5.16
C ILE A 175 3.82 3.63 -4.89
N GLU A 176 3.86 4.11 -3.65
CA GLU A 176 3.25 5.38 -3.21
C GLU A 176 4.31 6.31 -2.63
N SER A 177 4.63 7.38 -3.38
CA SER A 177 5.90 8.10 -3.16
C SER A 177 5.80 9.44 -2.46
N PHE A 178 4.60 10.07 -2.40
CA PHE A 178 4.45 11.48 -2.04
C PHE A 178 3.28 11.74 -1.07
N THR A 179 2.90 10.75 -0.28
CA THR A 179 1.78 10.89 0.67
C THR A 179 2.29 10.99 2.10
N ALA A 180 1.38 11.33 3.03
CA ALA A 180 1.66 11.29 4.46
C ALA A 180 2.07 9.89 4.94
N ARG A 181 1.49 8.82 4.35
CA ARG A 181 1.85 7.43 4.64
C ARG A 181 3.30 7.11 4.24
N THR A 182 3.76 7.69 3.13
CA THR A 182 5.16 7.55 2.69
C THR A 182 6.12 8.21 3.68
N ALA A 183 5.79 9.41 4.18
CA ALA A 183 6.60 10.08 5.19
C ALA A 183 6.67 9.24 6.48
N GLU A 184 5.53 8.75 6.98
CA GLU A 184 5.47 7.87 8.15
C GLU A 184 6.35 6.61 7.96
N LEU A 185 6.25 5.94 6.81
CA LEU A 185 7.04 4.72 6.58
C LEU A 185 8.53 4.98 6.42
N LYS A 186 8.97 6.14 5.97
CA LYS A 186 10.39 6.51 5.95
C LYS A 186 10.97 6.59 7.38
N ASP A 187 10.23 7.14 8.32
CA ASP A 187 10.63 7.18 9.73
C ASP A 187 10.70 5.77 10.32
N ILE A 188 9.68 4.94 10.04
CA ILE A 188 9.63 3.54 10.45
C ILE A 188 10.79 2.74 9.85
N LEU A 189 11.11 2.95 8.56
CA LEU A 189 12.21 2.27 7.88
C LEU A 189 13.56 2.58 8.53
N LEU A 190 13.84 3.85 8.83
CA LEU A 190 15.09 4.23 9.49
C LEU A 190 15.21 3.60 10.89
N ASP A 191 14.14 3.63 11.69
CA ASP A 191 14.12 3.00 13.01
C ASP A 191 14.25 1.48 12.90
N SER A 192 13.59 0.86 11.91
CA SER A 192 13.70 -0.59 11.66
C SER A 192 15.11 -1.00 11.28
N TYR A 193 15.83 -0.23 10.46
CA TYR A 193 17.24 -0.50 10.17
C TYR A 193 18.12 -0.37 11.43
N LYS A 194 17.87 0.64 12.26
CA LYS A 194 18.61 0.81 13.56
C LYS A 194 18.38 -0.40 14.47
N ARG A 195 17.12 -0.86 14.60
CA ARG A 195 16.78 -2.03 15.41
C ARG A 195 17.31 -3.34 14.81
N PHE A 196 17.25 -3.47 13.49
CA PHE A 196 17.73 -4.64 12.76
C PHE A 196 19.21 -4.88 13.04
N PHE A 197 20.03 -3.85 12.97
CA PHE A 197 21.46 -3.93 13.23
C PHE A 197 21.86 -3.73 14.71
N ALA A 198 20.91 -3.57 15.62
CA ALA A 198 21.21 -3.61 17.04
C ALA A 198 21.60 -5.03 17.52
N THR A 199 21.27 -6.06 16.73
CA THR A 199 21.69 -7.45 16.97
C THR A 199 23.01 -7.70 16.25
N PRO A 200 24.11 -8.07 16.97
CA PRO A 200 25.43 -8.23 16.35
C PRO A 200 25.51 -9.38 15.35
N ASP A 201 24.72 -10.44 15.54
CA ASP A 201 24.64 -11.58 14.64
C ASP A 201 23.19 -11.83 14.21
N LEU A 202 22.89 -11.45 12.97
CA LEU A 202 21.57 -11.59 12.39
C LEU A 202 21.16 -13.05 12.14
N LEU A 203 22.09 -13.99 12.18
CA LEU A 203 21.87 -15.42 11.99
C LEU A 203 21.60 -16.18 13.29
N GLN A 204 21.62 -15.51 14.44
CA GLN A 204 21.51 -16.14 15.76
C GLN A 204 20.18 -16.88 16.00
N ASN A 205 19.06 -16.43 15.38
CA ASN A 205 17.71 -16.96 15.62
C ASN A 205 16.97 -17.28 14.31
N VAL A 206 17.60 -18.04 13.41
CA VAL A 206 17.05 -18.33 12.07
C VAL A 206 16.21 -19.62 11.98
N LYS A 207 16.02 -20.34 13.10
CA LYS A 207 15.34 -21.66 13.10
C LYS A 207 13.94 -21.66 12.48
N ASN A 208 13.23 -20.55 12.59
CA ASN A 208 11.86 -20.39 12.06
C ASN A 208 11.80 -19.53 10.80
N ARG A 209 12.95 -19.24 10.17
CA ARG A 209 13.06 -18.46 8.95
C ARG A 209 13.10 -19.37 7.72
N ASN A 210 12.48 -18.93 6.64
CA ASN A 210 12.56 -19.62 5.36
C ASN A 210 13.89 -19.33 4.64
N ASP A 211 14.15 -20.05 3.56
CA ASP A 211 15.41 -19.94 2.81
C ASP A 211 15.68 -18.55 2.23
N PHE A 212 14.63 -17.80 1.82
CA PHE A 212 14.78 -16.44 1.32
C PHE A 212 15.21 -15.50 2.44
N GLU A 213 14.57 -15.60 3.60
CA GLU A 213 14.92 -14.81 4.79
C GLU A 213 16.34 -15.10 5.24
N ILE A 214 16.75 -16.37 5.26
CA ILE A 214 18.12 -16.77 5.61
C ILE A 214 19.13 -16.20 4.62
N ALA A 215 18.83 -16.23 3.31
CA ALA A 215 19.68 -15.63 2.29
C ALA A 215 19.83 -14.11 2.49
N PHE A 216 18.72 -13.40 2.76
CA PHE A 216 18.73 -11.97 3.06
C PHE A 216 19.57 -11.66 4.31
N LEU A 217 19.33 -12.36 5.41
CA LEU A 217 20.07 -12.20 6.66
C LEU A 217 21.56 -12.50 6.48
N THR A 218 21.91 -13.52 5.69
CA THR A 218 23.31 -13.87 5.39
C THR A 218 24.04 -12.72 4.68
N CYS A 219 23.42 -12.11 3.66
CA CYS A 219 24.01 -10.95 2.97
C CYS A 219 24.13 -9.73 3.89
N MET A 220 23.12 -9.46 4.73
CA MET A 220 23.12 -8.34 5.66
C MET A 220 24.12 -8.52 6.81
N ASN A 221 24.30 -9.74 7.31
CA ASN A 221 25.22 -10.05 8.42
C ASN A 221 26.70 -9.79 8.06
N LYS A 222 27.04 -9.76 6.77
CA LYS A 222 28.40 -9.43 6.30
C LYS A 222 28.77 -7.94 6.40
N GLN A 223 27.83 -7.06 6.85
CA GLN A 223 28.02 -5.61 6.81
C GLN A 223 28.43 -5.00 8.18
N ASN A 224 28.79 -5.81 9.15
CA ASN A 224 29.08 -5.37 10.52
C ASN A 224 30.20 -4.32 10.61
N ASP A 225 31.21 -4.35 9.72
CA ASP A 225 32.28 -3.37 9.67
C ASP A 225 31.81 -1.95 9.29
N VAL A 226 30.69 -1.84 8.58
CA VAL A 226 30.05 -0.56 8.26
C VAL A 226 29.08 -0.16 9.37
N VAL A 227 28.34 -1.12 9.92
CA VAL A 227 27.32 -0.91 10.98
C VAL A 227 27.92 -0.23 12.22
N ILE A 228 29.15 -0.55 12.62
CA ILE A 228 29.82 0.08 13.77
C ILE A 228 30.02 1.60 13.64
N ARG A 229 29.89 2.14 12.41
CA ARG A 229 29.93 3.59 12.15
C ARG A 229 28.59 4.29 12.43
N GLY A 230 27.58 3.53 12.87
CA GLY A 230 26.21 3.99 13.08
C GLY A 230 25.32 3.84 11.83
N ILE A 231 24.01 3.94 12.04
CA ILE A 231 23.00 3.81 10.99
C ILE A 231 22.51 5.21 10.60
N ASN A 232 22.91 5.65 9.42
CA ASN A 232 22.57 6.93 8.79
C ASN A 232 22.50 6.76 7.26
N PRO A 233 22.06 7.77 6.46
CA PRO A 233 21.92 7.63 5.02
C PRO A 233 23.20 7.17 4.28
N GLU A 234 24.37 7.65 4.71
CA GLU A 234 25.67 7.33 4.10
C GLU A 234 26.06 5.87 4.37
N THR A 235 25.97 5.44 5.62
CA THR A 235 26.27 4.03 5.98
C THR A 235 25.25 3.07 5.42
N LEU A 236 23.95 3.43 5.37
CA LEU A 236 22.92 2.64 4.71
C LEU A 236 23.18 2.54 3.19
N THR A 237 23.64 3.59 2.55
CA THR A 237 24.06 3.51 1.14
C THR A 237 25.16 2.47 0.96
N MET A 238 26.19 2.44 1.81
CA MET A 238 27.27 1.46 1.74
C MET A 238 26.79 0.04 2.01
N ILE A 239 26.02 -0.16 3.09
CA ILE A 239 25.48 -1.46 3.49
C ILE A 239 24.62 -2.04 2.36
N ARG A 240 23.71 -1.25 1.83
CA ARG A 240 22.74 -1.67 0.81
C ARG A 240 23.41 -1.86 -0.56
N THR A 241 24.43 -1.07 -0.91
CA THR A 241 25.24 -1.32 -2.10
C THR A 241 25.93 -2.68 -2.02
N ARG A 242 26.62 -2.98 -0.91
CA ARG A 242 27.30 -4.26 -0.73
C ARG A 242 26.29 -5.42 -0.69
N PHE A 243 25.14 -5.21 -0.08
CA PHE A 243 24.05 -6.19 -0.07
C PHE A 243 23.60 -6.54 -1.49
N ILE A 244 23.32 -5.54 -2.35
CA ILE A 244 22.86 -5.77 -3.72
C ILE A 244 23.90 -6.53 -4.54
N LEU A 245 25.17 -6.15 -4.46
CA LEU A 245 26.25 -6.84 -5.16
C LEU A 245 26.40 -8.31 -4.73
N GLU A 246 26.25 -8.58 -3.44
CA GLU A 246 26.32 -9.95 -2.93
C GLU A 246 25.06 -10.75 -3.29
N TRP A 247 23.87 -10.12 -3.22
CA TRP A 247 22.60 -10.74 -3.60
C TRP A 247 22.59 -11.13 -5.09
N ASP A 248 22.97 -10.21 -5.96
CA ASP A 248 23.03 -10.46 -7.40
C ASP A 248 23.90 -11.67 -7.73
N LYS A 249 25.09 -11.72 -7.14
CA LYS A 249 26.04 -12.83 -7.34
C LYS A 249 25.54 -14.17 -6.83
N SER A 250 24.82 -14.18 -5.68
CA SER A 250 24.62 -15.42 -4.92
C SER A 250 23.18 -15.93 -4.94
N TYR A 251 22.18 -15.05 -5.06
CA TYR A 251 20.79 -15.39 -4.79
C TYR A 251 19.78 -14.87 -5.82
N ALA A 252 20.11 -13.88 -6.64
CA ALA A 252 19.17 -13.26 -7.56
C ALA A 252 18.55 -14.24 -8.56
N ALA A 253 19.30 -15.24 -9.01
CA ALA A 253 18.80 -16.27 -9.91
C ALA A 253 17.76 -17.20 -9.22
N LYS A 254 17.93 -17.48 -7.92
CA LYS A 254 17.00 -18.31 -7.14
C LYS A 254 15.79 -17.51 -6.65
N TYR A 255 16.01 -16.26 -6.30
CA TYR A 255 15.02 -15.37 -5.72
C TYR A 255 14.96 -14.04 -6.47
N PRO A 256 14.41 -13.98 -7.71
CA PRO A 256 14.20 -12.74 -8.40
C PRO A 256 13.25 -11.86 -7.61
N PHE A 257 13.69 -10.67 -7.19
CA PHE A 257 12.91 -9.79 -6.33
C PHE A 257 12.94 -8.35 -6.84
N ARG A 258 11.78 -7.81 -7.19
CA ARG A 258 11.66 -6.51 -7.86
C ARG A 258 12.31 -5.37 -7.10
N LEU A 259 12.24 -5.39 -5.76
CA LEU A 259 12.85 -4.36 -4.94
C LEU A 259 14.37 -4.33 -5.13
N PHE A 260 15.04 -5.49 -5.14
CA PHE A 260 16.49 -5.57 -5.30
C PHE A 260 16.92 -5.22 -6.73
N ASN A 261 16.17 -5.66 -7.75
CA ASN A 261 16.40 -5.20 -9.12
C ASN A 261 16.24 -3.68 -9.29
N TRP A 262 15.29 -3.07 -8.58
CA TRP A 262 15.13 -1.63 -8.57
C TRP A 262 16.32 -0.92 -7.94
N GLN A 263 16.80 -1.41 -6.82
CA GLN A 263 17.99 -0.90 -6.15
C GLN A 263 19.23 -1.07 -7.02
N GLU A 264 19.38 -2.19 -7.73
CA GLU A 264 20.44 -2.44 -8.69
C GLU A 264 20.41 -1.44 -9.86
N GLN A 265 19.23 -1.19 -10.45
CA GLN A 265 19.07 -0.19 -11.52
C GLN A 265 19.49 1.22 -11.05
N LEU A 266 19.11 1.60 -9.82
CA LEU A 266 19.54 2.87 -9.23
C LEU A 266 21.05 2.92 -8.97
N LEU A 267 21.64 1.79 -8.58
CA LEU A 267 23.10 1.69 -8.39
C LEU A 267 23.84 1.84 -9.72
N GLN A 268 23.41 1.15 -10.77
CA GLN A 268 23.96 1.23 -12.12
C GLN A 268 23.83 2.65 -12.73
N ALA A 269 22.75 3.35 -12.42
CA ALA A 269 22.51 4.72 -12.83
C ALA A 269 23.28 5.77 -11.99
N GLY A 270 24.02 5.37 -10.95
CA GLY A 270 24.70 6.30 -10.03
C GLY A 270 23.76 7.05 -9.07
N LEU A 271 22.47 6.70 -9.04
CA LEU A 271 21.43 7.42 -8.28
C LEU A 271 21.13 6.81 -6.91
N PHE A 272 21.85 5.76 -6.52
CA PHE A 272 21.59 5.07 -5.27
C PHE A 272 21.86 5.91 -4.01
N PRO A 273 22.87 6.81 -3.96
CA PRO A 273 23.02 7.78 -2.88
C PRO A 273 21.82 8.71 -2.75
N ALA A 274 21.32 9.28 -3.85
CA ALA A 274 20.14 10.14 -3.85
C ALA A 274 18.87 9.40 -3.39
N TYR A 275 18.72 8.14 -3.78
CA TYR A 275 17.63 7.28 -3.33
C TYR A 275 17.67 7.04 -1.80
N ASN A 276 18.85 6.75 -1.24
CA ASN A 276 19.00 6.56 0.20
C ASN A 276 18.76 7.87 0.97
N GLN A 277 19.21 9.00 0.46
CA GLN A 277 18.90 10.31 1.01
C GLN A 277 17.39 10.61 0.96
N TRP A 278 16.73 10.30 -0.15
CA TRP A 278 15.29 10.45 -0.27
C TRP A 278 14.50 9.60 0.75
N ILE A 279 14.97 8.38 1.06
CA ILE A 279 14.31 7.52 2.07
C ILE A 279 14.63 8.02 3.48
N PHE A 280 15.91 8.19 3.82
CA PHE A 280 16.37 8.27 5.20
C PHE A 280 16.80 9.67 5.64
N GLY A 281 17.12 10.54 4.68
CA GLY A 281 17.75 11.83 4.97
C GLY A 281 16.91 12.72 5.88
N ALA A 282 15.66 12.99 5.50
CA ALA A 282 14.75 13.84 6.27
C ALA A 282 14.42 13.21 7.64
N SER A 283 14.19 11.89 7.71
CA SER A 283 13.92 11.14 8.93
C SER A 283 15.10 11.11 9.89
N GLN A 284 16.34 11.17 9.36
CA GLN A 284 17.54 11.25 10.19
C GLN A 284 17.80 12.69 10.71
N ASN A 285 17.79 13.66 9.80
CA ASN A 285 17.97 15.08 10.12
C ASN A 285 17.55 15.95 8.95
N LEU A 286 16.44 16.67 9.09
CA LEU A 286 15.87 17.49 8.02
C LEU A 286 16.84 18.57 7.51
N ALA A 287 17.56 19.27 8.41
CA ALA A 287 18.49 20.32 8.01
C ALA A 287 19.69 19.76 7.23
N ALA A 288 20.23 18.62 7.66
CA ALA A 288 21.29 17.92 6.94
C ALA A 288 20.83 17.44 5.56
N TYR A 289 19.60 16.93 5.46
CA TYR A 289 18.99 16.52 4.19
C TYR A 289 18.79 17.70 3.24
N GLN A 290 18.31 18.85 3.72
CA GLN A 290 18.18 20.07 2.91
C GLN A 290 19.51 20.58 2.41
N ASN A 291 20.54 20.58 3.26
CA ASN A 291 21.90 20.93 2.88
C ASN A 291 22.47 19.96 1.82
N TRP A 292 22.27 18.64 2.03
CA TRP A 292 22.69 17.65 1.04
C TRP A 292 22.01 17.89 -0.31
N THR A 293 20.70 18.08 -0.34
CA THR A 293 19.92 18.33 -1.57
C THR A 293 20.39 19.60 -2.27
N GLY A 294 20.75 20.67 -1.53
CA GLY A 294 21.29 21.90 -2.09
C GLY A 294 22.64 21.70 -2.74
N ASN A 295 23.53 20.94 -2.12
CA ASN A 295 24.89 20.67 -2.63
C ASN A 295 24.91 19.61 -3.74
N HIS A 296 23.89 18.76 -3.85
CA HIS A 296 23.76 17.66 -4.82
C HIS A 296 22.48 17.81 -5.66
N SER A 297 22.16 19.05 -6.07
CA SER A 297 20.91 19.34 -6.77
C SER A 297 20.75 18.57 -8.08
N SER A 298 21.83 18.39 -8.86
CA SER A 298 21.82 17.58 -10.10
C SER A 298 21.40 16.13 -9.81
N GLU A 299 22.06 15.49 -8.85
CA GLU A 299 21.75 14.09 -8.47
C GLU A 299 20.31 13.93 -7.94
N ALA A 300 19.84 14.91 -7.15
CA ALA A 300 18.48 14.91 -6.63
C ALA A 300 17.44 15.08 -7.74
N ASP A 301 17.69 15.92 -8.73
CA ASP A 301 16.79 16.13 -9.86
C ASP A 301 16.83 14.96 -10.84
N GLU A 302 18.00 14.39 -11.13
CA GLU A 302 18.13 13.17 -11.93
C GLU A 302 17.37 11.99 -11.29
N PHE A 303 17.47 11.83 -9.96
CA PHE A 303 16.70 10.82 -9.25
C PHE A 303 15.18 11.05 -9.36
N LYS A 304 14.70 12.31 -9.23
CA LYS A 304 13.29 12.64 -9.42
C LYS A 304 12.81 12.28 -10.84
N GLN A 305 13.61 12.61 -11.86
CA GLN A 305 13.31 12.29 -13.26
C GLN A 305 13.29 10.78 -13.50
N PHE A 306 14.29 10.06 -12.99
CA PHE A 306 14.34 8.60 -13.05
C PHE A 306 13.08 7.97 -12.46
N LYS A 307 12.69 8.43 -11.27
CA LYS A 307 11.50 7.93 -10.57
C LYS A 307 10.19 8.28 -11.30
N ALA A 308 10.09 9.44 -11.91
CA ALA A 308 8.93 9.85 -12.71
C ALA A 308 8.82 9.08 -14.03
N GLY A 309 9.93 8.67 -14.59
CA GLY A 309 10.00 7.95 -15.86
C GLY A 309 9.75 6.44 -15.78
N ILE A 310 9.84 5.84 -14.60
CA ILE A 310 9.73 4.39 -14.42
C ILE A 310 8.73 4.07 -13.31
N ILE A 311 7.64 3.38 -13.67
CA ILE A 311 6.66 2.90 -12.69
C ILE A 311 7.23 1.69 -11.96
N PHE A 312 7.35 1.79 -10.64
CA PHE A 312 7.69 0.65 -9.80
C PHE A 312 6.49 -0.29 -9.70
N LYS A 313 6.64 -1.50 -10.25
CA LYS A 313 5.60 -2.52 -10.25
C LYS A 313 6.20 -3.86 -9.86
N VAL A 314 5.62 -4.49 -8.83
CA VAL A 314 6.01 -5.84 -8.40
C VAL A 314 5.29 -6.87 -9.27
N PRO A 315 6.01 -7.80 -9.93
CA PRO A 315 5.39 -8.89 -10.69
C PRO A 315 4.69 -9.90 -9.77
N GLN A 316 3.71 -10.59 -10.30
CA GLN A 316 3.16 -11.77 -9.61
C GLN A 316 4.23 -12.85 -9.41
N GLY A 317 4.09 -13.63 -8.34
CA GLY A 317 5.01 -14.74 -8.03
C GLY A 317 6.27 -14.34 -7.26
N GLN A 318 6.51 -13.05 -7.03
CA GLN A 318 7.63 -12.59 -6.19
C GLN A 318 7.18 -12.38 -4.72
N TYR A 319 6.64 -13.40 -4.14
CA TYR A 319 6.22 -13.46 -2.75
C TYR A 319 6.99 -14.59 -2.04
N TYR A 320 7.75 -14.26 -1.01
CA TYR A 320 8.70 -15.16 -0.35
C TYR A 320 8.50 -15.30 1.16
N HIS A 321 7.36 -14.81 1.68
CA HIS A 321 7.01 -14.96 3.10
C HIS A 321 6.33 -16.28 3.41
#